data_24ed5992c8b2a6e881a9a347c3905d2e
#
_entry.id   24ed5992c8b2a6e881a9a347c3905d2e
#
_cell.length_a   1.000
_cell.length_b   1.000
_cell.length_c   1.000
_cell.angle_alpha   90.00
_cell.angle_beta   90.00
_cell.angle_gamma   90.00
#
_symmetry.space_group_name_H-M   'P 1'
#
loop_
_entity.id
_entity.type
_entity.pdbx_description
1 polymer ?
#
loop_
_entity_poly.entity_id
_entity_poly.type
_entity_poly.pdbx_seq_one_letter_code
_entity_poly.pdbx_strand_id
1 'polypeptide(L)'
;MAKYMIKRILAGVVSLFVLASVAFFLTRMMPGSPFASENMPENVRVAMEEEYGLTDPLLVQYKKYMGNLIHGDFGISLKEPGVTVKEVIERAWPITALLGLFAVLTAAIVGTALGIWQANTKNLAVYGILFAGTIFGSSVPNFAAAILFLLIFAVKLKWFPAAGILTPASFVLPTAALALYPTAVITKLMYRACSEEMEKDYVKMARAKGLPWKKIVVTHILRHALVPVVNYLGPAAAFLITGSFVIESVFTIPGLGKEFVSAISGRDYTMILGLTVFMGMVVIGMNLLTDILCAWLEPGRRKEA
;
A
#
# COMPACT_ATOMS: atom_id res chain seq x y z
N MET A 1 10.11 -4.48 25.32
CA MET A 1 10.43 -4.46 23.87
C MET A 1 10.53 -5.87 23.27
N ALA A 2 11.45 -6.75 23.74
CA ALA A 2 11.60 -8.09 23.15
C ALA A 2 10.29 -8.90 23.19
N LYS A 3 9.61 -8.99 24.35
CA LYS A 3 8.33 -9.70 24.49
C LYS A 3 7.24 -9.15 23.57
N TYR A 4 7.15 -7.83 23.41
CA TYR A 4 6.21 -7.18 22.51
C TYR A 4 6.51 -7.54 21.05
N MET A 5 7.77 -7.45 20.63
CA MET A 5 8.19 -7.81 19.26
C MET A 5 7.94 -9.28 18.94
N ILE A 6 8.24 -10.20 19.88
CA ILE A 6 7.98 -11.63 19.70
C ILE A 6 6.47 -11.86 19.51
N LYS A 7 5.63 -11.24 20.34
CA LYS A 7 4.17 -11.35 20.22
C LYS A 7 3.66 -10.85 18.85
N ARG A 8 4.21 -9.72 18.35
CA ARG A 8 3.87 -9.15 17.05
C ARG A 8 4.32 -10.03 15.88
N ILE A 9 5.54 -10.57 15.94
CA ILE A 9 6.04 -11.50 14.92
C ILE A 9 5.20 -12.77 14.90
N LEU A 10 4.90 -13.33 16.07
CA LEU A 10 4.04 -14.52 16.17
C LEU A 10 2.64 -14.27 15.60
N ALA A 11 2.04 -13.12 15.94
CA ALA A 11 0.76 -12.72 15.36
C ALA A 11 0.84 -12.56 13.84
N GLY A 12 1.94 -12.00 13.32
CA GLY A 12 2.19 -11.89 11.88
C GLY A 12 2.29 -13.25 11.19
N VAL A 13 3.01 -14.19 11.78
CA VAL A 13 3.13 -15.57 11.25
C VAL A 13 1.78 -16.27 11.24
N VAL A 14 1.01 -16.15 12.33
CA VAL A 14 -0.35 -16.72 12.40
C VAL A 14 -1.27 -16.08 11.34
N SER A 15 -1.21 -14.75 11.18
CA SER A 15 -1.99 -14.03 10.16
C SER A 15 -1.63 -14.49 8.76
N LEU A 16 -0.34 -14.68 8.47
CA LEU A 16 0.13 -15.17 7.17
C LEU A 16 -0.34 -16.61 6.90
N PHE A 17 -0.28 -17.48 7.91
CA PHE A 17 -0.80 -18.84 7.82
C PHE A 17 -2.29 -18.87 7.52
N VAL A 18 -3.07 -18.05 8.24
CA VAL A 18 -4.52 -17.92 8.00
C VAL A 18 -4.79 -17.38 6.60
N LEU A 19 -4.08 -16.32 6.19
CA LEU A 19 -4.21 -15.73 4.85
C LEU A 19 -3.93 -16.77 3.75
N ALA A 20 -2.82 -17.50 3.85
CA ALA A 20 -2.44 -18.54 2.89
C ALA A 20 -3.49 -19.67 2.81
N SER A 21 -4.00 -20.09 3.99
CA SER A 21 -5.05 -21.13 4.05
C SER A 21 -6.36 -20.67 3.42
N VAL A 22 -6.83 -19.48 3.79
CA VAL A 22 -8.08 -18.91 3.24
C VAL A 22 -7.94 -18.70 1.74
N ALA A 23 -6.84 -18.12 1.27
CA ALA A 23 -6.58 -17.91 -0.14
C ALA A 23 -6.57 -19.25 -0.92
N PHE A 24 -5.94 -20.30 -0.36
CA PHE A 24 -5.93 -21.63 -0.96
C PHE A 24 -7.36 -22.16 -1.17
N PHE A 25 -8.18 -22.19 -0.14
CA PHE A 25 -9.53 -22.70 -0.26
C PHE A 25 -10.39 -21.85 -1.19
N LEU A 26 -10.28 -20.51 -1.14
CA LEU A 26 -11.01 -19.62 -2.04
C LEU A 26 -10.64 -19.83 -3.52
N THR A 27 -9.35 -20.00 -3.82
CA THR A 27 -8.92 -20.28 -5.21
C THR A 27 -9.45 -21.61 -5.72
N ARG A 28 -9.59 -22.62 -4.85
CA ARG A 28 -10.17 -23.92 -5.22
C ARG A 28 -11.70 -23.90 -5.36
N MET A 29 -12.36 -22.89 -4.79
CA MET A 29 -13.81 -22.67 -4.98
C MET A 29 -14.14 -21.88 -6.25
N MET A 30 -13.14 -21.33 -6.94
CA MET A 30 -13.37 -20.59 -8.19
C MET A 30 -13.95 -21.54 -9.27
N PRO A 31 -15.04 -21.14 -9.94
CA PRO A 31 -15.64 -21.99 -10.97
C PRO A 31 -14.75 -22.06 -12.23
N GLY A 32 -14.65 -23.26 -12.81
CA GLY A 32 -13.87 -23.54 -14.02
C GLY A 32 -12.44 -23.97 -13.75
N SER A 33 -11.78 -24.49 -14.78
CA SER A 33 -10.39 -24.93 -14.74
C SER A 33 -9.42 -23.83 -15.16
N PRO A 34 -8.21 -23.75 -14.59
CA PRO A 34 -7.17 -22.86 -15.10
C PRO A 34 -6.78 -23.18 -16.55
N PHE A 35 -6.95 -24.43 -16.99
CA PHE A 35 -6.63 -24.87 -18.34
C PHE A 35 -7.81 -24.80 -19.31
N ALA A 36 -8.99 -24.36 -18.86
CA ALA A 36 -10.14 -24.19 -19.76
C ALA A 36 -9.85 -23.12 -20.82
N SER A 37 -9.79 -23.53 -22.09
CA SER A 37 -9.78 -22.66 -23.25
C SER A 37 -10.76 -23.23 -24.28
N GLU A 38 -11.38 -22.33 -25.10
CA GLU A 38 -12.40 -22.73 -26.08
C GLU A 38 -11.91 -23.77 -27.08
N ASN A 39 -10.60 -23.84 -27.32
CA ASN A 39 -10.00 -24.72 -28.34
C ASN A 39 -9.22 -25.91 -27.75
N MET A 40 -9.25 -26.12 -26.42
CA MET A 40 -8.48 -27.22 -25.80
C MET A 40 -9.33 -28.50 -25.73
N PRO A 41 -8.87 -29.61 -26.31
CA PRO A 41 -9.54 -30.92 -26.19
C PRO A 41 -9.61 -31.35 -24.71
N GLU A 42 -10.72 -31.96 -24.33
CA GLU A 42 -11.00 -32.41 -22.97
C GLU A 42 -9.91 -33.32 -22.39
N ASN A 43 -9.42 -34.27 -23.20
CA ASN A 43 -8.36 -35.20 -22.81
C ASN A 43 -7.02 -34.49 -22.48
N VAL A 44 -6.70 -33.40 -23.19
CA VAL A 44 -5.50 -32.61 -22.96
C VAL A 44 -5.66 -31.81 -21.65
N ARG A 45 -6.82 -31.22 -21.41
CA ARG A 45 -7.14 -30.52 -20.19
C ARG A 45 -7.01 -31.42 -18.97
N VAL A 46 -7.61 -32.60 -19.01
CA VAL A 46 -7.53 -33.58 -17.91
C VAL A 46 -6.08 -34.00 -17.63
N ALA A 47 -5.30 -34.28 -18.67
CA ALA A 47 -3.90 -34.63 -18.52
C ALA A 47 -3.06 -33.52 -17.84
N MET A 48 -3.33 -32.24 -18.21
CA MET A 48 -2.69 -31.11 -17.55
C MET A 48 -3.13 -30.97 -16.09
N GLU A 49 -4.42 -31.13 -15.79
CA GLU A 49 -4.92 -31.09 -14.42
C GLU A 49 -4.29 -32.18 -13.54
N GLU A 50 -4.06 -33.39 -14.10
CA GLU A 50 -3.36 -34.47 -13.42
C GLU A 50 -1.88 -34.16 -13.21
N GLU A 51 -1.18 -33.66 -14.23
CA GLU A 51 0.25 -33.31 -14.17
C GLU A 51 0.51 -32.26 -13.08
N TYR A 52 -0.37 -31.25 -12.96
CA TYR A 52 -0.25 -30.21 -11.91
C TYR A 52 -0.89 -30.62 -10.58
N GLY A 53 -1.39 -31.85 -10.46
CA GLY A 53 -1.98 -32.40 -9.23
C GLY A 53 -3.27 -31.69 -8.81
N LEU A 54 -4.03 -31.11 -9.76
CA LEU A 54 -5.30 -30.45 -9.48
C LEU A 54 -6.43 -31.48 -9.24
N THR A 55 -6.24 -32.71 -9.63
CA THR A 55 -7.14 -33.84 -9.40
C THR A 55 -6.93 -34.53 -8.06
N ASP A 56 -5.83 -34.23 -7.38
CA ASP A 56 -5.55 -34.77 -6.04
C ASP A 56 -6.60 -34.34 -5.00
N PRO A 57 -6.83 -35.12 -3.91
CA PRO A 57 -7.68 -34.68 -2.81
C PRO A 57 -7.22 -33.33 -2.25
N LEU A 58 -8.16 -32.44 -1.94
CA LEU A 58 -7.89 -31.04 -1.48
C LEU A 58 -6.87 -30.96 -0.34
N LEU A 59 -6.93 -31.91 0.62
CA LEU A 59 -5.98 -31.97 1.73
C LEU A 59 -4.55 -32.30 1.29
N VAL A 60 -4.39 -33.11 0.23
CA VAL A 60 -3.08 -33.44 -0.35
C VAL A 60 -2.50 -32.22 -1.02
N GLN A 61 -3.29 -31.53 -1.85
CA GLN A 61 -2.91 -30.28 -2.50
C GLN A 61 -2.52 -29.21 -1.47
N TYR A 62 -3.32 -29.05 -0.41
CA TYR A 62 -3.06 -28.10 0.68
C TYR A 62 -1.74 -28.40 1.40
N LYS A 63 -1.49 -29.66 1.78
CA LYS A 63 -0.23 -30.06 2.43
C LYS A 63 0.98 -29.80 1.53
N LYS A 64 0.89 -30.11 0.24
CA LYS A 64 1.95 -29.86 -0.75
C LYS A 64 2.21 -28.35 -0.89
N TYR A 65 1.15 -27.54 -1.02
CA TYR A 65 1.24 -26.09 -1.10
C TYR A 65 1.90 -25.48 0.15
N MET A 66 1.45 -25.84 1.35
CA MET A 66 2.01 -25.33 2.60
C MET A 66 3.48 -25.81 2.81
N GLY A 67 3.79 -27.02 2.40
CA GLY A 67 5.16 -27.54 2.43
C GLY A 67 6.09 -26.72 1.53
N ASN A 68 5.70 -26.47 0.29
CA ASN A 68 6.47 -25.64 -0.65
C ASN A 68 6.64 -24.21 -0.11
N LEU A 69 5.56 -23.61 0.40
CA LEU A 69 5.58 -22.26 0.95
C LEU A 69 6.57 -22.09 2.11
N ILE A 70 6.68 -23.06 3.01
CA ILE A 70 7.63 -23.04 4.14
C ILE A 70 9.09 -23.04 3.63
N HIS A 71 9.35 -23.65 2.47
CA HIS A 71 10.66 -23.66 1.83
C HIS A 71 10.91 -22.44 0.93
N GLY A 72 9.95 -21.49 0.87
CA GLY A 72 10.04 -20.29 0.04
C GLY A 72 9.75 -20.52 -1.44
N ASP A 73 9.17 -21.67 -1.77
CA ASP A 73 8.72 -21.98 -3.13
C ASP A 73 7.25 -21.56 -3.29
N PHE A 74 7.04 -20.52 -4.10
CA PHE A 74 5.70 -20.00 -4.44
C PHE A 74 5.06 -20.72 -5.62
N GLY A 75 5.80 -21.63 -6.28
CA GLY A 75 5.35 -22.41 -7.41
C GLY A 75 5.54 -21.75 -8.78
N ILE A 76 5.03 -22.43 -9.80
CA ILE A 76 5.13 -22.06 -11.23
C ILE A 76 3.75 -21.68 -11.75
N SER A 77 3.68 -20.67 -12.64
CA SER A 77 2.46 -20.22 -13.30
C SER A 77 1.78 -21.40 -14.03
N LEU A 78 0.46 -21.49 -13.90
CA LEU A 78 -0.35 -22.45 -14.66
C LEU A 78 -0.67 -21.96 -16.08
N LYS A 79 -0.45 -20.65 -16.33
CA LYS A 79 -0.78 -20.02 -17.62
C LYS A 79 0.45 -19.74 -18.48
N GLU A 80 1.57 -19.43 -17.83
CA GLU A 80 2.84 -19.15 -18.50
C GLU A 80 3.85 -20.26 -18.19
N PRO A 81 3.99 -21.25 -19.07
CA PRO A 81 4.88 -22.40 -18.83
C PRO A 81 6.32 -21.96 -18.53
N GLY A 82 6.88 -22.46 -17.45
CA GLY A 82 8.26 -22.17 -17.05
C GLY A 82 8.47 -20.86 -16.27
N VAL A 83 7.44 -20.01 -16.14
CA VAL A 83 7.53 -18.78 -15.37
C VAL A 83 7.20 -19.05 -13.91
N THR A 84 8.13 -18.75 -13.01
CA THR A 84 7.91 -18.89 -11.57
C THR A 84 7.25 -17.64 -10.98
N VAL A 85 6.46 -17.81 -9.91
CA VAL A 85 5.88 -16.68 -9.17
C VAL A 85 6.99 -15.75 -8.64
N LYS A 86 8.13 -16.32 -8.25
CA LYS A 86 9.28 -15.55 -7.77
C LYS A 86 9.82 -14.59 -8.85
N GLU A 87 9.99 -15.05 -10.08
CA GLU A 87 10.44 -14.20 -11.20
C GLU A 87 9.47 -13.06 -11.45
N VAL A 88 8.15 -13.29 -11.38
CA VAL A 88 7.15 -12.23 -11.52
C VAL A 88 7.28 -11.22 -10.39
N ILE A 89 7.46 -11.67 -9.16
CA ILE A 89 7.67 -10.78 -8.00
C ILE A 89 8.93 -9.94 -8.21
N GLU A 90 10.06 -10.55 -8.55
CA GLU A 90 11.35 -9.86 -8.74
C GLU A 90 11.29 -8.81 -9.86
N ARG A 91 10.51 -9.06 -10.90
CA ARG A 91 10.32 -8.14 -12.04
C ARG A 91 9.36 -7.00 -11.71
N ALA A 92 8.21 -7.29 -11.12
CA ALA A 92 7.10 -6.34 -10.99
C ALA A 92 7.10 -5.57 -9.65
N TRP A 93 7.47 -6.20 -8.54
CA TRP A 93 7.40 -5.57 -7.23
C TRP A 93 8.32 -4.35 -7.04
N PRO A 94 9.55 -4.29 -7.55
CA PRO A 94 10.39 -3.09 -7.40
C PRO A 94 9.75 -1.84 -7.98
N ILE A 95 9.02 -1.98 -9.09
CA ILE A 95 8.32 -0.88 -9.76
C ILE A 95 7.15 -0.40 -8.88
N THR A 96 6.33 -1.33 -8.42
CA THR A 96 5.20 -1.06 -7.52
C THR A 96 5.67 -0.45 -6.20
N ALA A 97 6.71 -1.02 -5.59
CA ALA A 97 7.28 -0.54 -4.33
C ALA A 97 7.83 0.89 -4.46
N LEU A 98 8.53 1.19 -5.57
CA LEU A 98 9.05 2.54 -5.85
C LEU A 98 7.91 3.55 -6.02
N LEU A 99 6.86 3.18 -6.76
CA LEU A 99 5.67 4.01 -6.94
C LEU A 99 4.97 4.28 -5.60
N GLY A 100 4.77 3.23 -4.79
CA GLY A 100 4.20 3.33 -3.46
C GLY A 100 5.04 4.18 -2.52
N LEU A 101 6.36 4.02 -2.54
CA LEU A 101 7.29 4.83 -1.75
C LEU A 101 7.19 6.32 -2.11
N PHE A 102 7.19 6.66 -3.40
CA PHE A 102 7.02 8.05 -3.83
C PHE A 102 5.66 8.62 -3.39
N ALA A 103 4.59 7.82 -3.46
CA ALA A 103 3.28 8.24 -2.99
C ALA A 103 3.25 8.49 -1.48
N VAL A 104 3.85 7.61 -0.67
CA VAL A 104 4.00 7.76 0.79
C VAL A 104 4.78 9.01 1.15
N LEU A 105 5.95 9.21 0.53
CA LEU A 105 6.80 10.38 0.77
C LEU A 105 6.09 11.68 0.37
N THR A 106 5.44 11.70 -0.80
CA THR A 106 4.67 12.86 -1.25
C THR A 106 3.55 13.17 -0.27
N ALA A 107 2.78 12.17 0.14
CA ALA A 107 1.69 12.34 1.09
C ALA A 107 2.18 12.83 2.47
N ALA A 108 3.27 12.26 2.96
CA ALA A 108 3.86 12.65 4.24
C ALA A 108 4.37 14.11 4.22
N ILE A 109 5.12 14.49 3.19
CA ILE A 109 5.72 15.83 3.10
C ILE A 109 4.63 16.87 2.81
N VAL A 110 3.86 16.69 1.75
CA VAL A 110 2.86 17.66 1.31
C VAL A 110 1.71 17.75 2.31
N GLY A 111 1.19 16.60 2.78
CA GLY A 111 0.10 16.58 3.75
C GLY A 111 0.46 17.24 5.07
N THR A 112 1.67 16.96 5.60
CA THR A 112 2.18 17.60 6.81
C THR A 112 2.34 19.11 6.61
N ALA A 113 2.94 19.55 5.51
CA ALA A 113 3.15 20.97 5.21
C ALA A 113 1.80 21.72 5.08
N LEU A 114 0.84 21.16 4.36
CA LEU A 114 -0.50 21.74 4.19
C LEU A 114 -1.26 21.80 5.52
N GLY A 115 -1.18 20.76 6.35
CA GLY A 115 -1.84 20.74 7.66
C GLY A 115 -1.27 21.77 8.63
N ILE A 116 0.07 21.91 8.67
CA ILE A 116 0.74 22.97 9.44
C ILE A 116 0.32 24.36 8.94
N TRP A 117 0.30 24.55 7.61
CA TRP A 117 -0.11 25.83 7.03
C TRP A 117 -1.57 26.16 7.38
N GLN A 118 -2.45 25.19 7.26
CA GLN A 118 -3.87 25.36 7.62
C GLN A 118 -4.07 25.71 9.09
N ALA A 119 -3.31 25.10 10.02
CA ALA A 119 -3.40 25.39 11.45
C ALA A 119 -2.84 26.77 11.84
N ASN A 120 -1.88 27.30 11.07
CA ASN A 120 -1.23 28.56 11.38
C ASN A 120 -1.81 29.77 10.62
N THR A 121 -2.66 29.54 9.60
CA THR A 121 -3.23 30.64 8.81
C THR A 121 -4.34 31.37 9.56
N LYS A 122 -4.27 32.72 9.51
CA LYS A 122 -5.34 33.60 10.01
C LYS A 122 -6.27 34.08 8.88
N ASN A 123 -5.89 33.80 7.63
CA ASN A 123 -6.67 34.21 6.46
C ASN A 123 -7.76 33.18 6.19
N LEU A 124 -9.03 33.57 6.35
CA LEU A 124 -10.20 32.72 6.13
C LEU A 124 -10.29 32.16 4.69
N ALA A 125 -9.86 32.93 3.69
CA ALA A 125 -9.88 32.47 2.30
C ALA A 125 -8.86 31.34 2.08
N VAL A 126 -7.63 31.50 2.61
CA VAL A 126 -6.59 30.45 2.54
C VAL A 126 -7.05 29.21 3.31
N TYR A 127 -7.59 29.39 4.51
CA TYR A 127 -8.15 28.28 5.28
C TYR A 127 -9.23 27.53 4.49
N GLY A 128 -10.18 28.28 3.90
CA GLY A 128 -11.27 27.70 3.10
C GLY A 128 -10.79 26.92 1.88
N ILE A 129 -9.78 27.44 1.16
CA ILE A 129 -9.18 26.75 0.01
C ILE A 129 -8.50 25.44 0.45
N LEU A 130 -7.69 25.47 1.53
CA LEU A 130 -7.02 24.28 2.04
C LEU A 130 -8.02 23.24 2.56
N PHE A 131 -9.07 23.69 3.24
CA PHE A 131 -10.15 22.84 3.72
C PHE A 131 -10.92 22.18 2.57
N ALA A 132 -11.31 22.97 1.56
CA ALA A 132 -12.00 22.45 0.36
C ALA A 132 -11.10 21.45 -0.40
N GLY A 133 -9.80 21.76 -0.56
CA GLY A 133 -8.83 20.85 -1.15
C GLY A 133 -8.69 19.53 -0.38
N THR A 134 -8.74 19.59 0.95
CA THR A 134 -8.70 18.40 1.80
C THR A 134 -9.97 17.55 1.65
N ILE A 135 -11.15 18.18 1.57
CA ILE A 135 -12.41 17.46 1.31
C ILE A 135 -12.36 16.83 -0.08
N PHE A 136 -11.99 17.59 -1.09
CA PHE A 136 -11.88 17.10 -2.47
C PHE A 136 -10.94 15.90 -2.54
N GLY A 137 -9.72 16.01 -2.03
CA GLY A 137 -8.72 14.95 -2.06
C GLY A 137 -9.14 13.68 -1.29
N SER A 138 -9.97 13.81 -0.24
CA SER A 138 -10.50 12.66 0.51
C SER A 138 -11.78 12.05 -0.08
N SER A 139 -12.47 12.77 -0.99
CA SER A 139 -13.75 12.33 -1.57
C SER A 139 -13.60 11.76 -2.97
N VAL A 140 -12.57 12.19 -3.71
CA VAL A 140 -12.35 11.72 -5.08
C VAL A 140 -11.68 10.33 -5.05
N PRO A 141 -12.27 9.30 -5.69
CA PRO A 141 -11.62 8.01 -5.84
C PRO A 141 -10.29 8.13 -6.59
N ASN A 142 -9.24 7.43 -6.13
CA ASN A 142 -7.91 7.51 -6.72
C ASN A 142 -7.88 7.23 -8.23
N PHE A 143 -8.71 6.28 -8.70
CA PHE A 143 -8.79 5.96 -10.13
C PHE A 143 -9.38 7.11 -10.95
N ALA A 144 -10.38 7.81 -10.42
CA ALA A 144 -10.97 8.97 -11.11
C ALA A 144 -9.95 10.12 -11.19
N ALA A 145 -9.20 10.35 -10.11
CA ALA A 145 -8.10 11.31 -10.11
C ALA A 145 -7.01 10.92 -11.13
N ALA A 146 -6.66 9.64 -11.22
CA ALA A 146 -5.68 9.14 -12.17
C ALA A 146 -6.09 9.41 -13.62
N ILE A 147 -7.36 9.11 -13.97
CA ILE A 147 -7.89 9.36 -15.32
C ILE A 147 -7.90 10.87 -15.61
N LEU A 148 -8.33 11.70 -14.65
CA LEU A 148 -8.33 13.15 -14.82
C LEU A 148 -6.91 13.71 -15.02
N PHE A 149 -5.93 13.25 -14.22
CA PHE A 149 -4.54 13.67 -14.36
C PHE A 149 -3.96 13.23 -15.71
N LEU A 150 -4.23 12.00 -16.14
CA LEU A 150 -3.82 11.50 -17.44
C LEU A 150 -4.42 12.35 -18.57
N LEU A 151 -5.73 12.61 -18.57
CA LEU A 151 -6.39 13.39 -19.61
C LEU A 151 -5.90 14.83 -19.66
N ILE A 152 -5.74 15.49 -18.50
CA ILE A 152 -5.36 16.90 -18.45
C ILE A 152 -3.85 17.05 -18.74
N PHE A 153 -2.99 16.39 -17.98
CA PHE A 153 -1.55 16.64 -17.97
C PHE A 153 -0.78 15.86 -19.01
N ALA A 154 -1.22 14.64 -19.36
CA ALA A 154 -0.54 13.84 -20.36
C ALA A 154 -1.12 14.03 -21.77
N VAL A 155 -2.46 13.99 -21.93
CA VAL A 155 -3.09 14.05 -23.25
C VAL A 155 -3.25 15.49 -23.73
N LYS A 156 -3.88 16.38 -22.91
CA LYS A 156 -4.20 17.74 -23.32
C LYS A 156 -2.98 18.67 -23.26
N LEU A 157 -2.28 18.70 -22.11
CA LEU A 157 -1.13 19.58 -21.90
C LEU A 157 0.20 18.99 -22.37
N LYS A 158 0.28 17.67 -22.51
CA LYS A 158 1.49 16.93 -22.93
C LYS A 158 2.72 17.21 -22.05
N TRP A 159 2.51 17.48 -20.76
CA TRP A 159 3.59 17.77 -19.82
C TRP A 159 4.29 16.49 -19.33
N PHE A 160 3.57 15.39 -19.26
CA PHE A 160 4.05 14.10 -18.74
C PHE A 160 3.69 12.96 -19.69
N PRO A 161 4.45 11.86 -19.66
CA PRO A 161 4.12 10.65 -20.43
C PRO A 161 2.76 10.07 -19.98
N ALA A 162 2.01 9.57 -20.97
CA ALA A 162 0.68 9.01 -20.72
C ALA A 162 0.72 7.55 -20.22
N ALA A 163 1.77 6.80 -20.57
CA ALA A 163 1.84 5.36 -20.29
C ALA A 163 3.28 4.86 -20.13
N GLY A 164 3.43 3.76 -19.39
CA GLY A 164 4.72 3.08 -19.18
C GLY A 164 5.62 3.77 -18.17
N ILE A 165 6.85 3.27 -18.07
CA ILE A 165 7.89 3.72 -17.13
C ILE A 165 9.20 4.10 -17.83
N LEU A 166 9.11 4.66 -19.04
CA LEU A 166 10.26 4.95 -19.88
C LEU A 166 11.18 6.05 -19.33
N THR A 167 10.64 6.96 -18.54
CA THR A 167 11.38 8.10 -17.97
C THR A 167 11.00 8.31 -16.51
N PRO A 168 11.82 9.00 -15.70
CA PRO A 168 11.44 9.37 -14.33
C PRO A 168 10.13 10.20 -14.27
N ALA A 169 9.84 11.00 -15.29
CA ALA A 169 8.60 11.77 -15.40
C ALA A 169 7.34 10.89 -15.49
N SER A 170 7.48 9.63 -15.92
CA SER A 170 6.38 8.66 -15.96
C SER A 170 5.81 8.32 -14.59
N PHE A 171 6.59 8.52 -13.52
CA PHE A 171 6.13 8.27 -12.15
C PHE A 171 5.32 9.43 -11.55
N VAL A 172 5.37 10.64 -12.13
CA VAL A 172 4.78 11.84 -11.52
C VAL A 172 3.26 11.74 -11.40
N LEU A 173 2.56 11.48 -12.49
CA LEU A 173 1.08 11.41 -12.49
C LEU A 173 0.54 10.22 -11.68
N PRO A 174 1.07 9.00 -11.82
CA PRO A 174 0.66 7.88 -10.99
C PRO A 174 0.90 8.13 -9.49
N THR A 175 2.05 8.68 -9.14
CA THR A 175 2.38 9.06 -7.76
C THR A 175 1.40 10.10 -7.23
N ALA A 176 1.10 11.16 -7.99
CA ALA A 176 0.17 12.20 -7.59
C ALA A 176 -1.24 11.64 -7.35
N ALA A 177 -1.71 10.74 -8.21
CA ALA A 177 -3.01 10.08 -8.07
C ALA A 177 -3.06 9.18 -6.83
N LEU A 178 -2.01 8.38 -6.59
CA LEU A 178 -1.91 7.52 -5.40
C LEU A 178 -1.79 8.34 -4.11
N ALA A 179 -1.04 9.44 -4.13
CA ALA A 179 -0.80 10.28 -2.96
C ALA A 179 -1.99 11.16 -2.59
N LEU A 180 -2.96 11.38 -3.48
CA LEU A 180 -4.04 12.35 -3.30
C LEU A 180 -4.83 12.11 -2.00
N TYR A 181 -5.37 10.91 -1.84
CA TYR A 181 -6.15 10.54 -0.65
C TYR A 181 -5.31 10.58 0.64
N PRO A 182 -4.15 9.90 0.73
CA PRO A 182 -3.33 9.97 1.94
C PRO A 182 -2.86 11.39 2.26
N THR A 183 -2.56 12.24 1.26
CA THR A 183 -2.22 13.65 1.48
C THR A 183 -3.35 14.38 2.18
N ALA A 184 -4.59 14.21 1.70
CA ALA A 184 -5.77 14.83 2.31
C ALA A 184 -5.99 14.35 3.76
N VAL A 185 -5.83 13.05 4.02
CA VAL A 185 -5.96 12.48 5.38
C VAL A 185 -4.87 13.03 6.31
N ILE A 186 -3.61 13.05 5.86
CA ILE A 186 -2.48 13.58 6.65
C ILE A 186 -2.67 15.07 6.91
N THR A 187 -3.11 15.85 5.92
CA THR A 187 -3.42 17.28 6.10
C THR A 187 -4.43 17.48 7.23
N LYS A 188 -5.52 16.69 7.22
CA LYS A 188 -6.56 16.74 8.24
C LYS A 188 -6.06 16.34 9.64
N LEU A 189 -5.28 15.26 9.73
CA LEU A 189 -4.69 14.80 10.98
C LEU A 189 -3.72 15.83 11.54
N MET A 190 -2.84 16.38 10.69
CA MET A 190 -1.84 17.37 11.09
C MET A 190 -2.46 18.68 11.51
N TYR A 191 -3.46 19.18 10.76
CA TYR A 191 -4.24 20.36 11.14
C TYR A 191 -4.82 20.21 12.55
N ARG A 192 -5.52 19.10 12.79
CA ARG A 192 -6.18 18.80 14.05
C ARG A 192 -5.18 18.73 15.21
N ALA A 193 -4.13 17.93 15.04
CA ALA A 193 -3.11 17.76 16.04
C ALA A 193 -2.36 19.06 16.35
N CYS A 194 -2.02 19.88 15.34
CA CYS A 194 -1.42 21.19 15.56
C CYS A 194 -2.36 22.12 16.32
N SER A 195 -3.66 22.17 15.96
CA SER A 195 -4.63 23.03 16.63
C SER A 195 -4.80 22.67 18.10
N GLU A 196 -4.92 21.37 18.41
CA GLU A 196 -5.00 20.86 19.78
C GLU A 196 -3.74 21.18 20.60
N GLU A 197 -2.54 21.01 20.01
CA GLU A 197 -1.28 21.29 20.70
C GLU A 197 -1.06 22.79 20.95
N MET A 198 -1.57 23.68 20.06
CA MET A 198 -1.46 25.12 20.24
C MET A 198 -2.21 25.65 21.48
N GLU A 199 -3.20 24.94 21.98
CA GLU A 199 -3.99 25.31 23.16
C GLU A 199 -3.37 24.85 24.48
N LYS A 200 -2.36 23.97 24.43
CA LYS A 200 -1.69 23.42 25.62
C LYS A 200 -0.92 24.48 26.41
N ASP A 201 -0.86 24.29 27.73
CA ASP A 201 -0.24 25.27 28.65
C ASP A 201 1.26 25.42 28.42
N TYR A 202 1.97 24.37 27.99
CA TYR A 202 3.39 24.50 27.70
C TYR A 202 3.65 25.40 26.46
N VAL A 203 2.72 25.48 25.51
CA VAL A 203 2.80 26.42 24.37
C VAL A 203 2.53 27.85 24.83
N LYS A 204 1.54 28.05 25.69
CA LYS A 204 1.26 29.36 26.30
C LYS A 204 2.47 29.86 27.10
N MET A 205 3.09 28.96 27.89
CA MET A 205 4.30 29.27 28.65
C MET A 205 5.49 29.63 27.74
N ALA A 206 5.69 28.88 26.64
CA ALA A 206 6.76 29.19 25.68
C ALA A 206 6.56 30.57 25.02
N ARG A 207 5.30 30.96 24.72
CA ARG A 207 4.96 32.31 24.25
C ARG A 207 5.25 33.37 25.30
N ALA A 208 4.88 33.16 26.57
CA ALA A 208 5.13 34.08 27.66
C ALA A 208 6.63 34.29 27.89
N LYS A 209 7.47 33.28 27.60
CA LYS A 209 8.95 33.40 27.64
C LYS A 209 9.54 34.14 26.43
N GLY A 210 8.70 34.64 25.49
CA GLY A 210 9.18 35.41 24.34
C GLY A 210 9.76 34.58 23.20
N LEU A 211 9.58 33.27 23.18
CA LEU A 211 10.08 32.42 22.07
C LEU A 211 9.39 32.77 20.74
N PRO A 212 10.15 32.88 19.64
CA PRO A 212 9.56 33.17 18.34
C PRO A 212 8.65 32.03 17.90
N TRP A 213 7.50 32.36 17.25
CA TRP A 213 6.46 31.40 16.90
C TRP A 213 6.96 30.22 16.08
N LYS A 214 7.83 30.46 15.09
CA LYS A 214 8.45 29.40 14.28
C LYS A 214 9.17 28.38 15.14
N LYS A 215 9.91 28.83 16.18
CA LYS A 215 10.63 27.94 17.09
C LYS A 215 9.66 27.12 17.94
N ILE A 216 8.59 27.74 18.43
CA ILE A 216 7.52 27.03 19.18
C ILE A 216 6.91 25.94 18.32
N VAL A 217 6.52 26.24 17.08
CA VAL A 217 5.93 25.25 16.17
C VAL A 217 6.88 24.09 15.93
N VAL A 218 8.12 24.37 15.51
CA VAL A 218 9.08 23.31 15.14
C VAL A 218 9.55 22.48 16.33
N THR A 219 9.81 23.10 17.48
CA THR A 219 10.44 22.41 18.61
C THR A 219 9.44 21.78 19.57
N HIS A 220 8.26 22.38 19.71
CA HIS A 220 7.28 21.94 20.71
C HIS A 220 6.03 21.31 20.07
N ILE A 221 5.40 21.98 19.10
CA ILE A 221 4.13 21.51 18.53
C ILE A 221 4.34 20.32 17.62
N LEU A 222 5.27 20.41 16.64
CA LEU A 222 5.47 19.36 15.64
C LEU A 222 5.84 18.00 16.23
N ARG A 223 6.63 18.01 17.32
CA ARG A 223 7.05 16.78 17.98
C ARG A 223 5.86 15.91 18.40
N HIS A 224 4.80 16.53 18.90
CA HIS A 224 3.59 15.84 19.34
C HIS A 224 2.57 15.68 18.21
N ALA A 225 2.42 16.69 17.38
CA ALA A 225 1.47 16.69 16.27
C ALA A 225 1.80 15.68 15.15
N LEU A 226 3.06 15.24 15.02
CA LEU A 226 3.47 14.21 14.07
C LEU A 226 3.05 12.79 14.48
N VAL A 227 2.75 12.54 15.74
CA VAL A 227 2.44 11.19 16.23
C VAL A 227 1.25 10.56 15.50
N PRO A 228 0.07 11.20 15.38
CA PRO A 228 -1.04 10.63 14.64
C PRO A 228 -0.74 10.46 13.15
N VAL A 229 0.13 11.31 12.57
CA VAL A 229 0.57 11.19 11.17
C VAL A 229 1.40 9.92 10.98
N VAL A 230 2.38 9.67 11.86
CA VAL A 230 3.24 8.47 11.80
C VAL A 230 2.41 7.20 12.01
N ASN A 231 1.45 7.23 12.94
CA ASN A 231 0.53 6.11 13.17
C ASN A 231 -0.31 5.78 11.93
N TYR A 232 -0.72 6.80 11.16
CA TYR A 232 -1.46 6.62 9.90
C TYR A 232 -0.55 6.15 8.76
N LEU A 233 0.67 6.68 8.69
CA LEU A 233 1.60 6.38 7.58
C LEU A 233 1.94 4.89 7.47
N GLY A 234 2.00 4.17 8.59
CA GLY A 234 2.36 2.76 8.57
C GLY A 234 1.40 1.88 7.78
N PRO A 235 0.14 1.77 8.17
CA PRO A 235 -0.85 1.03 7.41
C PRO A 235 -1.03 1.58 5.99
N ALA A 236 -0.96 2.91 5.80
CA ALA A 236 -1.05 3.52 4.48
C ALA A 236 0.13 3.12 3.58
N ALA A 237 1.35 3.12 4.11
CA ALA A 237 2.54 2.69 3.37
C ALA A 237 2.47 1.21 3.00
N ALA A 238 2.02 0.34 3.92
CA ALA A 238 1.81 -1.07 3.64
C ALA A 238 0.89 -1.26 2.43
N PHE A 239 -0.24 -0.55 2.43
CA PHE A 239 -1.22 -0.61 1.34
C PHE A 239 -0.70 -0.03 0.01
N LEU A 240 0.01 1.09 0.05
CA LEU A 240 0.54 1.75 -1.15
C LEU A 240 1.69 0.97 -1.79
N ILE A 241 2.54 0.31 -0.98
CA ILE A 241 3.71 -0.45 -1.45
C ILE A 241 3.32 -1.84 -1.99
N THR A 242 2.16 -2.38 -1.60
CA THR A 242 1.63 -3.63 -2.20
C THR A 242 1.04 -3.42 -3.59
N GLY A 243 0.75 -2.17 -3.96
CA GLY A 243 0.33 -1.80 -5.30
C GLY A 243 -1.14 -1.41 -5.43
N SER A 244 -1.39 -0.63 -6.46
CA SER A 244 -2.74 -0.25 -6.88
C SER A 244 -2.96 -0.70 -8.32
N PHE A 245 -3.59 -1.85 -8.46
CA PHE A 245 -3.95 -2.40 -9.77
C PHE A 245 -4.57 -1.36 -10.71
N VAL A 246 -5.49 -0.56 -10.20
CA VAL A 246 -6.22 0.41 -11.04
C VAL A 246 -5.29 1.49 -11.57
N ILE A 247 -4.43 2.05 -10.71
CA ILE A 247 -3.45 3.07 -11.12
C ILE A 247 -2.42 2.48 -12.09
N GLU A 248 -1.91 1.29 -11.78
CA GLU A 248 -0.96 0.59 -12.66
C GLU A 248 -1.57 0.31 -14.03
N SER A 249 -2.85 -0.07 -14.08
CA SER A 249 -3.57 -0.31 -15.33
C SER A 249 -3.83 0.97 -16.12
N VAL A 250 -4.28 2.06 -15.46
CA VAL A 250 -4.54 3.35 -16.10
C VAL A 250 -3.30 3.90 -16.78
N PHE A 251 -2.13 3.81 -16.13
CA PHE A 251 -0.86 4.30 -16.66
C PHE A 251 -0.02 3.21 -17.36
N THR A 252 -0.58 2.02 -17.56
CA THR A 252 0.10 0.87 -18.22
C THR A 252 1.46 0.56 -17.57
N ILE A 253 1.52 0.59 -16.26
CA ILE A 253 2.71 0.27 -15.47
C ILE A 253 2.79 -1.25 -15.27
N PRO A 254 3.92 -1.91 -15.58
CA PRO A 254 4.11 -3.34 -15.37
C PRO A 254 4.42 -3.64 -13.90
N GLY A 255 3.45 -3.40 -13.02
CA GLY A 255 3.56 -3.57 -11.59
C GLY A 255 2.85 -4.82 -11.08
N LEU A 256 3.08 -5.12 -9.78
CA LEU A 256 2.59 -6.34 -9.13
C LEU A 256 1.05 -6.39 -9.04
N GLY A 257 0.39 -5.25 -8.85
CA GLY A 257 -1.07 -5.18 -8.81
C GLY A 257 -1.70 -5.58 -10.13
N LYS A 258 -1.10 -5.18 -11.25
CA LYS A 258 -1.54 -5.59 -12.59
C LYS A 258 -1.36 -7.10 -12.81
N GLU A 259 -0.21 -7.65 -12.42
CA GLU A 259 0.06 -9.10 -12.51
C GLU A 259 -0.94 -9.90 -11.66
N PHE A 260 -1.27 -9.42 -10.47
CA PHE A 260 -2.25 -10.07 -9.60
C PHE A 260 -3.65 -10.14 -10.23
N VAL A 261 -4.14 -9.05 -10.82
CA VAL A 261 -5.46 -9.07 -11.48
C VAL A 261 -5.43 -9.87 -12.77
N SER A 262 -4.32 -9.85 -13.50
CA SER A 262 -4.13 -10.72 -14.67
C SER A 262 -4.22 -12.19 -14.26
N ALA A 263 -3.58 -12.58 -13.14
CA ALA A 263 -3.66 -13.92 -12.59
C ALA A 263 -5.08 -14.34 -12.21
N ILE A 264 -5.86 -13.43 -11.58
CA ILE A 264 -7.27 -13.69 -11.25
C ILE A 264 -8.09 -13.90 -12.52
N SER A 265 -7.96 -13.00 -13.50
CA SER A 265 -8.69 -13.07 -14.77
C SER A 265 -8.32 -14.33 -15.57
N GLY A 266 -7.05 -14.72 -15.51
CA GLY A 266 -6.52 -15.94 -16.14
C GLY A 266 -6.80 -17.22 -15.34
N ARG A 267 -7.28 -17.15 -14.10
CA ARG A 267 -7.44 -18.30 -13.19
C ARG A 267 -6.13 -19.02 -12.90
N ASP A 268 -5.03 -18.28 -12.84
CA ASP A 268 -3.74 -18.83 -12.47
C ASP A 268 -3.65 -19.00 -10.95
N TYR A 269 -4.08 -20.15 -10.46
CA TYR A 269 -4.19 -20.41 -9.01
C TYR A 269 -2.85 -20.26 -8.30
N THR A 270 -1.77 -20.75 -8.89
CA THR A 270 -0.44 -20.66 -8.30
C THR A 270 0.03 -19.22 -8.19
N MET A 271 -0.17 -18.45 -9.26
CA MET A 271 0.17 -17.02 -9.26
C MET A 271 -0.67 -16.23 -8.25
N ILE A 272 -2.00 -16.46 -8.20
CA ILE A 272 -2.88 -15.81 -7.21
C ILE A 272 -2.40 -16.10 -5.79
N LEU A 273 -2.12 -17.37 -5.46
CA LEU A 273 -1.68 -17.78 -4.12
C LEU A 273 -0.33 -17.17 -3.75
N GLY A 274 0.65 -17.28 -4.63
CA GLY A 274 2.00 -16.78 -4.37
C GLY A 274 2.03 -15.26 -4.21
N LEU A 275 1.36 -14.51 -5.10
CA LEU A 275 1.26 -13.06 -5.00
C LEU A 275 0.47 -12.61 -3.76
N THR A 276 -0.62 -13.29 -3.39
CA THR A 276 -1.38 -13.01 -2.16
C THR A 276 -0.51 -13.14 -0.93
N VAL A 277 0.24 -14.24 -0.81
CA VAL A 277 1.13 -14.47 0.34
C VAL A 277 2.25 -13.45 0.36
N PHE A 278 2.86 -13.15 -0.78
CA PHE A 278 3.91 -12.13 -0.87
C PHE A 278 3.40 -10.75 -0.45
N MET A 279 2.25 -10.31 -0.96
CA MET A 279 1.61 -9.05 -0.55
C MET A 279 1.32 -9.04 0.96
N GLY A 280 0.83 -10.16 1.50
CA GLY A 280 0.62 -10.35 2.94
C GLY A 280 1.91 -10.18 3.75
N MET A 281 3.02 -10.75 3.30
CA MET A 281 4.34 -10.58 3.93
C MET A 281 4.79 -9.12 3.92
N VAL A 282 4.61 -8.40 2.81
CA VAL A 282 4.94 -6.97 2.70
C VAL A 282 4.11 -6.16 3.69
N VAL A 283 2.78 -6.39 3.75
CA VAL A 283 1.88 -5.69 4.69
C VAL A 283 2.29 -5.94 6.14
N ILE A 284 2.54 -7.20 6.51
CA ILE A 284 2.97 -7.56 7.87
C ILE A 284 4.33 -6.92 8.20
N GLY A 285 5.28 -6.98 7.26
CA GLY A 285 6.60 -6.36 7.41
C GLY A 285 6.52 -4.86 7.62
N MET A 286 5.72 -4.15 6.82
CA MET A 286 5.51 -2.71 6.96
C MET A 286 4.82 -2.33 8.27
N ASN A 287 3.84 -3.12 8.72
CA ASN A 287 3.21 -2.91 10.02
C ASN A 287 4.20 -3.11 11.18
N LEU A 288 5.05 -4.13 11.11
CA LEU A 288 6.13 -4.34 12.10
C LEU A 288 7.12 -3.18 12.13
N LEU A 289 7.54 -2.68 10.96
CA LEU A 289 8.41 -1.51 10.87
C LEU A 289 7.75 -0.28 11.52
N THR A 290 6.47 -0.08 11.27
CA THR A 290 5.71 1.03 11.88
C THR A 290 5.60 0.90 13.39
N ASP A 291 5.31 -0.31 13.90
CA ASP A 291 5.27 -0.56 15.34
C ASP A 291 6.62 -0.23 16.01
N ILE A 292 7.74 -0.56 15.35
CA ILE A 292 9.08 -0.21 15.83
C ILE A 292 9.29 1.30 15.85
N LEU A 293 8.93 2.00 14.76
CA LEU A 293 9.05 3.45 14.65
C LEU A 293 8.19 4.17 15.70
N CYS A 294 6.93 3.74 15.86
CA CYS A 294 6.03 4.30 16.87
C CYS A 294 6.57 4.07 18.31
N ALA A 295 7.08 2.87 18.60
CA ALA A 295 7.67 2.57 19.90
C ALA A 295 8.94 3.37 20.18
N TRP A 296 9.64 3.82 19.14
CA TRP A 296 10.81 4.69 19.27
C TRP A 296 10.41 6.16 19.52
N LEU A 297 9.34 6.63 18.86
CA LEU A 297 8.84 8.00 19.00
C LEU A 297 8.08 8.23 20.31
N GLU A 298 7.37 7.22 20.83
CA GLU A 298 6.59 7.29 22.07
C GLU A 298 7.09 6.31 23.14
N PRO A 299 8.14 6.65 23.90
CA PRO A 299 8.64 5.77 24.99
C PRO A 299 7.61 5.47 26.08
N GLY A 300 6.56 6.30 26.24
CA GLY A 300 5.47 6.12 27.21
C GLY A 300 4.55 4.94 26.92
N ARG A 301 4.28 4.62 25.66
CA ARG A 301 3.51 3.44 25.23
C ARG A 301 4.13 2.09 25.61
N ARG A 302 5.42 2.10 25.99
CA ARG A 302 6.16 0.90 26.43
C ARG A 302 5.63 0.27 27.70
N LYS A 303 4.82 0.98 28.49
CA LYS A 303 4.32 0.48 29.80
C LYS A 303 2.94 -0.15 29.74
N GLU A 304 2.18 0.06 28.67
CA GLU A 304 0.80 -0.42 28.53
C GLU A 304 0.63 -1.64 27.59
N ALA A 305 1.70 -2.09 26.91
CA ALA A 305 1.74 -3.22 26.01
C ALA A 305 2.62 -4.37 26.55
#